data_ef00d05360b9e5727c52b32053969c3c
#
_entry.id   ef00d05360b9e5727c52b32053969c3c
#
_cell.length_a   1.000
_cell.length_b   1.000
_cell.length_c   1.000
_cell.angle_alpha   90.00
_cell.angle_beta   90.00
_cell.angle_gamma   90.00
#
_symmetry.space_group_name_H-M   'P 1'
#
loop_
_entity.id
_entity.type
_entity.pdbx_description
1 polymer ?
#
loop_
_entity_poly.entity_id
_entity_poly.type
_entity_poly.pdbx_seq_one_letter_code
_entity_poly.pdbx_strand_id
1 'polypeptide(L)' 'MDAGIVFNKSAFRHGLSEADIEWAFLHPIRSGLLETYENKYILIGFDTRGNPIEVMYNRIDEERVNVFHAMKCRKAFLQ' A
#
# COMPACT_ATOMS: atom_id res chain seq x y z
N MET A 1 -1.87 -12.16 8.38
CA MET A 1 -2.24 -12.12 8.02
C MET A 1 -2.59 -11.84 7.09
N ASP A 2 -2.53 -11.70 6.31
CA ASP A 2 -3.21 -11.74 5.77
C ASP A 2 -3.27 -12.17 4.54
N ALA A 3 -3.81 -13.26 4.34
CA ALA A 3 -4.15 -13.88 3.11
C ALA A 3 -4.83 -12.96 2.14
N GLY A 4 -5.17 -11.79 2.60
CA GLY A 4 -5.84 -10.81 1.77
C GLY A 4 -4.94 -9.96 0.90
N ILE A 5 -3.62 -10.06 1.06
CA ILE A 5 -2.70 -9.22 0.31
C ILE A 5 -1.90 -10.07 -0.66
N VAL A 6 -2.03 -9.76 -1.95
CA VAL A 6 -1.22 -10.34 -3.01
C VAL A 6 -0.24 -9.27 -3.45
N PHE A 7 0.99 -9.65 -3.71
CA PHE A 7 2.05 -8.70 -4.07
C PHE A 7 2.48 -8.90 -5.51
N ASN A 8 2.38 -7.83 -6.29
CA ASN A 8 3.02 -7.79 -7.61
C ASN A 8 4.50 -7.51 -7.39
N LYS A 9 5.36 -8.02 -8.26
CA LYS A 9 6.80 -7.79 -8.17
C LYS A 9 7.16 -6.31 -8.06
N SER A 10 6.40 -5.46 -8.74
CA SER A 10 6.65 -4.01 -8.73
C SER A 10 6.51 -3.39 -7.34
N ALA A 11 5.81 -4.07 -6.43
CA ALA A 11 5.64 -3.57 -5.06
C ALA A 11 6.98 -3.49 -4.31
N PHE A 12 7.97 -4.24 -4.76
CA PHE A 12 9.26 -4.32 -4.04
C PHE A 12 10.37 -3.49 -4.71
N ARG A 13 10.03 -2.73 -5.75
CA ARG A 13 11.01 -1.98 -6.51
C ARG A 13 11.78 -0.95 -5.68
N HIS A 14 11.16 -0.44 -4.64
CA HIS A 14 11.75 0.62 -3.80
C HIS A 14 12.31 0.09 -2.48
N GLY A 15 12.49 -1.22 -2.36
CA GLY A 15 13.21 -1.80 -1.23
C GLY A 15 12.39 -2.09 0.01
N LEU A 16 11.08 -1.92 -0.04
CA LEU A 16 10.23 -2.26 1.09
C LEU A 16 9.92 -3.76 1.07
N SER A 17 9.76 -4.35 2.25
CA SER A 17 9.45 -5.77 2.39
C SER A 17 7.95 -6.00 2.46
N GLU A 18 7.54 -7.26 2.35
CA GLU A 18 6.13 -7.63 2.59
C GLU A 18 5.70 -7.21 3.98
N ALA A 19 6.58 -7.39 4.97
CA ALA A 19 6.26 -7.03 6.35
C ALA A 19 5.99 -5.54 6.49
N ASP A 20 6.77 -4.71 5.80
CA ASP A 20 6.56 -3.26 5.82
C ASP A 20 5.19 -2.89 5.24
N ILE A 21 4.84 -3.51 4.13
CA ILE A 21 3.58 -3.22 3.46
C ILE A 21 2.40 -3.70 4.29
N GLU A 22 2.50 -4.90 4.85
CA GLU A 22 1.46 -5.44 5.74
C GLU A 22 1.26 -4.54 6.95
N TRP A 23 2.36 -4.05 7.52
CA TRP A 23 2.29 -3.16 8.67
C TRP A 23 1.55 -1.87 8.33
N ALA A 24 1.75 -1.35 7.12
CA ALA A 24 1.07 -0.14 6.69
C ALA A 24 -0.44 -0.35 6.61
N PHE A 25 -0.89 -1.52 6.15
CA PHE A 25 -2.31 -1.83 6.13
C PHE A 25 -2.91 -1.94 7.53
N LEU A 26 -2.11 -2.36 8.51
CA LEU A 26 -2.57 -2.48 9.90
C LEU A 26 -2.53 -1.15 10.63
N HIS A 27 -1.71 -0.21 10.17
CA HIS A 27 -1.52 1.09 10.82
C HIS A 27 -1.66 2.22 9.80
N PRO A 28 -2.83 2.36 9.18
CA PRO A 28 -3.02 3.37 8.14
C PRO A 28 -3.17 4.76 8.73
N ILE A 29 -2.66 5.74 8.00
CA ILE A 29 -2.92 7.15 8.28
C ILE A 29 -4.18 7.56 7.53
N ARG A 30 -4.28 7.16 6.27
CA ARG A 30 -5.47 7.40 5.45
C ARG A 30 -5.41 6.54 4.19
N SER A 31 -6.55 6.42 3.54
CA SER A 31 -6.63 5.68 2.27
C SER A 31 -7.72 6.32 1.41
N GLY A 32 -7.67 6.02 0.12
CA GLY A 32 -8.66 6.55 -0.80
C GLY A 32 -8.53 5.98 -2.20
N LEU A 33 -9.51 6.33 -3.01
CA LEU A 33 -9.54 5.94 -4.41
C LEU A 33 -8.68 6.90 -5.22
N LEU A 34 -7.75 6.36 -6.01
CA LEU A 34 -6.91 7.15 -6.89
C LEU A 34 -7.52 7.25 -8.28
N GLU A 35 -8.00 6.12 -8.81
CA GLU A 35 -8.46 6.08 -10.17
C GLU A 35 -9.60 5.05 -10.30
N THR A 36 -10.78 5.52 -10.61
CA THR A 36 -11.97 4.66 -10.67
C THR A 36 -11.87 3.61 -11.77
N TYR A 37 -11.52 4.06 -12.99
CA TYR A 37 -11.52 3.16 -14.14
C TYR A 37 -10.50 2.06 -14.03
N GLU A 38 -9.38 2.34 -13.37
CA GLU A 38 -8.30 1.38 -13.28
C GLU A 38 -8.27 0.67 -11.92
N ASN A 39 -9.28 0.90 -11.10
CA ASN A 39 -9.36 0.25 -9.80
C ASN A 39 -8.06 0.47 -9.00
N LYS A 40 -7.64 1.74 -8.91
CA LYS A 40 -6.41 2.08 -8.19
C LYS A 40 -6.72 2.81 -6.90
N TYR A 41 -6.17 2.30 -5.83
CA TYR A 41 -6.32 2.86 -4.49
C TYR A 41 -4.95 3.20 -3.92
N ILE A 42 -4.94 4.15 -3.00
CA ILE A 42 -3.72 4.50 -2.27
C ILE A 42 -4.00 4.40 -0.78
N LEU A 43 -3.01 3.92 -0.05
CA LEU A 43 -3.02 3.90 1.41
C LEU A 43 -1.71 4.52 1.88
N ILE A 44 -1.79 5.45 2.81
CA ILE A 44 -0.63 5.98 3.51
C ILE A 44 -0.64 5.35 4.88
N GLY A 45 0.44 4.70 5.24
CA GLY A 45 0.58 4.05 6.53
C GLY A 45 2.03 4.05 6.97
N PHE A 46 2.33 3.35 8.05
CA PHE A 46 3.69 3.29 8.58
C PHE A 46 4.32 1.94 8.25
N ASP A 47 5.61 1.96 7.94
CA ASP A 47 6.36 0.71 7.81
C ASP A 47 6.74 0.20 9.20
N THR A 48 7.48 -0.91 9.25
CA THR A 48 7.83 -1.53 10.53
C THR A 48 8.76 -0.68 11.38
N ARG A 49 9.35 0.36 10.81
CA ARG A 49 10.23 1.29 11.52
C ARG A 49 9.55 2.59 11.90
N GLY A 50 8.27 2.71 11.57
CA GLY A 50 7.51 3.91 11.87
C GLY A 50 7.65 5.02 10.84
N ASN A 51 8.17 4.72 9.66
CA ASN A 51 8.28 5.71 8.59
C ASN A 51 7.01 5.67 7.72
N PRO A 52 6.48 6.83 7.32
CA PRO A 52 5.32 6.82 6.45
C PRO A 52 5.69 6.31 5.05
N ILE A 53 4.86 5.41 4.56
CA ILE A 53 5.00 4.88 3.20
C ILE A 53 3.69 5.02 2.46
N GLU A 54 3.79 5.09 1.14
CA GLU A 54 2.62 5.08 0.27
C GLU A 54 2.52 3.70 -0.37
N VAL A 55 1.32 3.15 -0.40
CA VAL A 55 1.04 1.84 -0.96
C VAL A 55 -0.09 1.99 -1.95
N MET A 56 0.12 1.54 -3.19
CA MET A 56 -0.93 1.58 -4.19
C MET A 56 -1.34 0.16 -4.52
N TYR A 57 -2.64 -0.03 -4.66
CA TYR A 57 -3.18 -1.37 -4.84
C TYR A 57 -4.45 -1.35 -5.66
N ASN A 58 -4.77 -2.51 -6.22
CA ASN A 58 -6.06 -2.79 -6.85
C ASN A 58 -6.86 -3.65 -5.90
N ARG A 59 -8.18 -3.52 -5.91
CA ARG A 59 -9.03 -4.41 -5.15
C ARG A 59 -9.39 -5.60 -6.04
N ILE A 60 -9.09 -6.81 -5.55
CA ILE A 60 -9.42 -8.03 -6.26
C ILE A 60 -10.88 -8.40 -5.97
N ASP A 61 -11.23 -8.34 -4.69
CA ASP A 61 -12.61 -8.56 -4.23
C ASP A 61 -12.75 -7.88 -2.87
N GLU A 62 -13.80 -8.20 -2.12
CA GLU A 62 -14.06 -7.54 -0.84
C GLU A 62 -13.00 -7.80 0.22
N GLU A 63 -12.24 -8.89 0.06
CA GLU A 63 -11.29 -9.30 1.08
C GLU A 63 -9.84 -9.30 0.63
N ARG A 64 -9.58 -9.11 -0.67
CA ARG A 64 -8.23 -9.23 -1.21
C ARG A 64 -7.85 -8.02 -2.03
N VAL A 65 -6.57 -7.65 -1.91
CA VAL A 65 -5.99 -6.56 -2.67
C VAL A 65 -4.72 -7.04 -3.32
N ASN A 66 -4.35 -6.42 -4.44
CA ASN A 66 -3.09 -6.64 -5.12
C ASN A 66 -2.25 -5.39 -5.02
N VAL A 67 -1.14 -5.46 -4.30
CA VAL A 67 -0.24 -4.33 -4.15
C VAL A 67 0.73 -4.30 -5.33
N PHE A 68 0.77 -3.17 -6.03
CA PHE A 68 1.66 -3.03 -7.18
C PHE A 68 2.71 -1.92 -7.00
N HIS A 69 2.64 -1.16 -5.92
CA HIS A 69 3.56 -0.04 -5.68
C HIS A 69 3.64 0.22 -4.19
N ALA A 70 4.85 0.37 -3.67
CA ALA A 70 5.07 0.79 -2.29
C ALA A 70 6.41 1.50 -2.22
N MET A 71 6.43 2.66 -1.57
CA MET A 71 7.67 3.42 -1.38
C MET A 71 7.50 4.41 -0.24
N LYS A 72 8.61 5.02 0.17
CA LYS A 72 8.59 6.13 1.12
C LYS A 72 7.57 7.15 0.64
N CYS A 73 6.72 7.61 1.54
CA CYS A 73 5.64 8.51 1.18
C CYS A 73 6.18 9.83 0.67
N ARG A 74 5.72 10.24 -0.51
CA ARG A 74 6.09 11.50 -1.11
C ARG A 74 5.36 12.64 -0.40
N LYS A 75 6.00 13.80 -0.35
CA LYS A 75 5.44 14.95 0.38
C LYS A 75 4.04 15.32 -0.07
N ALA A 76 3.76 15.16 -1.35
CA ALA A 76 2.43 15.50 -1.88
C ALA A 76 1.32 14.73 -1.18
N PHE A 77 1.59 13.53 -0.70
CA PHE A 77 0.59 12.69 -0.03
C PHE A 77 0.53 12.90 1.48
N LEU A 78 1.46 13.67 2.02
CA LEU A 78 1.48 13.93 3.47
C LEU A 78 0.76 15.23 3.86
N GLN A 79 0.31 15.98 2.88
CA GLN A 79 -0.37 17.26 3.12
C GLN A 79 -1.86 17.10 3.32
#